data_ec955f14baf550e4faca4a65e7c7ded0
#
_entry.id   ec955f14baf550e4faca4a65e7c7ded0
#
_cell.length_a   1.000
_cell.length_b   1.000
_cell.length_c   1.000
_cell.angle_alpha   90.00
_cell.angle_beta   90.00
_cell.angle_gamma   90.00
#
_symmetry.space_group_name_H-M   'P 1'
#
loop_
_entity.id
_entity.type
_entity.pdbx_description
1 polymer ?
#
loop_
_entity_poly.entity_id
_entity_poly.type
_entity_poly.pdbx_seq_one_letter_code
_entity_poly.pdbx_strand_id
1 'polypeptide(L)'
;MIGENLLYLMVWMVIILVPVLNSKMLEEVHVSLENILIAWLKIAPYLLIFIIHNSLIAPRLLLRKHRYVWYLVVNLLTITAVFSLVAIYEKYAPYDTEPYILNGKASFTDLAIYWNILLGFFMTGLNMGIKLLYRSLRDEQQMEELKRQNLQAEMDYLRYQINPHFFMNTLNNIHALIDIDTEYAKSAVIELSKMMRYVLYESGSETISLKKDIQFIENYIELMRIRYDSSIDICLDYPATIPNKVAIPPLLLIVFVENAFKHGV
;
A
#
# COMPACT_ATOMS: atom_id res chain seq x y z
N MET A 1 0.37 -13.31 -0.56
CA MET A 1 1.18 -14.55 -0.50
C MET A 1 0.36 -15.81 -0.29
N ILE A 2 -0.63 -15.85 0.63
CA ILE A 2 -1.43 -17.06 0.88
C ILE A 2 -2.24 -17.45 -0.37
N GLY A 3 -2.96 -16.52 -1.00
CA GLY A 3 -3.79 -16.81 -2.18
C GLY A 3 -3.00 -17.24 -3.42
N GLU A 4 -1.82 -16.63 -3.65
CA GLU A 4 -0.92 -17.00 -4.74
C GLU A 4 -0.40 -18.45 -4.58
N ASN A 5 0.08 -18.77 -3.37
CA ASN A 5 0.57 -20.11 -3.07
C ASN A 5 -0.54 -21.18 -3.11
N LEU A 6 -1.75 -20.82 -2.66
CA LEU A 6 -2.91 -21.70 -2.75
C LEU A 6 -3.28 -22.00 -4.21
N LEU A 7 -3.26 -21.00 -5.08
CA LEU A 7 -3.51 -21.17 -6.50
C LEU A 7 -2.47 -22.11 -7.13
N TYR A 8 -1.18 -21.92 -6.86
CA TYR A 8 -0.14 -22.81 -7.35
C TYR A 8 -0.31 -24.25 -6.85
N LEU A 9 -0.65 -24.41 -5.57
CA LEU A 9 -0.90 -25.73 -5.00
C LEU A 9 -2.08 -26.42 -5.70
N MET A 10 -3.17 -25.71 -5.95
CA MET A 10 -4.34 -26.25 -6.66
C MET A 10 -3.99 -26.66 -8.09
N VAL A 11 -3.27 -25.81 -8.83
CA VAL A 11 -2.84 -26.12 -10.22
C VAL A 11 -1.95 -27.36 -10.25
N TRP A 12 -0.94 -27.43 -9.38
CA TRP A 12 -0.04 -28.59 -9.33
C TRP A 12 -0.73 -29.85 -8.85
N MET A 13 -1.67 -29.75 -7.91
CA MET A 13 -2.51 -30.89 -7.48
C MET A 13 -3.27 -31.48 -8.66
N VAL A 14 -3.91 -30.63 -9.48
CA VAL A 14 -4.63 -31.09 -10.69
C VAL A 14 -3.68 -31.77 -11.65
N ILE A 15 -2.50 -31.19 -11.95
CA ILE A 15 -1.50 -31.76 -12.87
C ILE A 15 -1.02 -33.12 -12.41
N ILE A 16 -0.75 -33.29 -11.11
CA ILE A 16 -0.29 -34.56 -10.52
C ILE A 16 -1.41 -35.62 -10.55
N LEU A 17 -2.68 -35.20 -10.43
CA LEU A 17 -3.81 -36.12 -10.46
C LEU A 17 -4.18 -36.61 -11.86
N VAL A 18 -3.84 -35.85 -12.94
CA VAL A 18 -4.18 -36.19 -14.32
C VAL A 18 -3.78 -37.61 -14.72
N PRO A 19 -2.55 -38.11 -14.49
CA PRO A 19 -2.17 -39.49 -14.82
C PRO A 19 -3.03 -40.53 -14.10
N VAL A 20 -3.39 -40.29 -12.85
CA VAL A 20 -4.22 -41.19 -12.02
C VAL A 20 -5.67 -41.23 -12.51
N LEU A 21 -6.21 -40.04 -12.89
CA LEU A 21 -7.58 -39.93 -13.41
C LEU A 21 -7.68 -40.58 -14.80
N ASN A 22 -6.70 -40.35 -15.69
CA ASN A 22 -6.64 -40.97 -17.00
C ASN A 22 -6.58 -42.51 -16.91
N SER A 23 -5.88 -43.04 -15.90
CA SER A 23 -5.78 -44.49 -15.70
C SER A 23 -7.14 -45.17 -15.43
N LYS A 24 -8.06 -44.43 -14.80
CA LYS A 24 -9.42 -44.93 -14.47
C LYS A 24 -10.44 -44.73 -15.57
N MET A 25 -10.23 -43.74 -16.45
CA MET A 25 -11.16 -43.45 -17.57
C MET A 25 -10.96 -44.37 -18.79
N LEU A 26 -9.78 -44.96 -18.92
CA LEU A 26 -9.43 -45.87 -20.01
C LEU A 26 -9.62 -47.31 -19.54
N GLU A 27 -10.88 -47.74 -19.39
CA GLU A 27 -11.25 -49.11 -18.94
C GLU A 27 -10.69 -50.26 -19.80
N GLU A 28 -10.21 -49.97 -21.02
CA GLU A 28 -9.64 -50.97 -21.95
C GLU A 28 -8.15 -51.21 -21.78
N VAL A 29 -7.44 -50.41 -20.97
CA VAL A 29 -5.97 -50.53 -20.76
C VAL A 29 -5.68 -50.75 -19.30
N HIS A 30 -5.10 -51.88 -18.94
CA HIS A 30 -4.54 -52.14 -17.63
C HIS A 30 -3.39 -51.15 -17.35
N VAL A 31 -3.68 -50.00 -16.79
CA VAL A 31 -2.64 -49.02 -16.41
C VAL A 31 -1.97 -49.53 -15.14
N SER A 32 -0.74 -50.00 -15.32
CA SER A 32 0.09 -50.43 -14.16
C SER A 32 0.55 -49.23 -13.34
N LEU A 33 0.86 -49.46 -12.07
CA LEU A 33 1.50 -48.43 -11.22
C LEU A 33 2.78 -47.88 -11.86
N GLU A 34 3.49 -48.69 -12.62
CA GLU A 34 4.69 -48.32 -13.37
C GLU A 34 4.40 -47.19 -14.39
N ASN A 35 3.31 -47.28 -15.13
CA ASN A 35 2.92 -46.27 -16.11
C ASN A 35 2.59 -44.91 -15.44
N ILE A 36 1.99 -44.93 -14.25
CA ILE A 36 1.73 -43.70 -13.47
C ILE A 36 3.05 -43.08 -13.00
N LEU A 37 3.98 -43.89 -12.51
CA LEU A 37 5.29 -43.43 -12.09
C LEU A 37 6.09 -42.82 -13.25
N ILE A 38 6.05 -43.43 -14.40
CA ILE A 38 6.69 -42.90 -15.63
C ILE A 38 6.08 -41.57 -16.03
N ALA A 39 4.72 -41.44 -15.97
CA ALA A 39 4.05 -40.19 -16.26
C ALA A 39 4.45 -39.06 -15.26
N TRP A 40 4.57 -39.38 -13.99
CA TRP A 40 5.06 -38.41 -12.99
C TRP A 40 6.53 -38.05 -13.21
N LEU A 41 7.37 -38.97 -13.63
CA LEU A 41 8.78 -38.71 -13.97
C LEU A 41 8.87 -37.71 -15.14
N LYS A 42 7.98 -37.81 -16.14
CA LYS A 42 7.89 -36.88 -17.28
C LYS A 42 7.36 -35.50 -16.86
N ILE A 43 6.56 -35.38 -15.80
CA ILE A 43 6.07 -34.12 -15.23
C ILE A 43 7.14 -33.44 -14.35
N ALA A 44 8.00 -34.20 -13.69
CA ALA A 44 8.98 -33.71 -12.73
C ALA A 44 9.90 -32.57 -13.24
N PRO A 45 10.40 -32.58 -14.51
CA PRO A 45 11.18 -31.47 -15.06
C PRO A 45 10.43 -30.13 -15.06
N TYR A 46 9.14 -30.14 -15.37
CA TYR A 46 8.31 -28.94 -15.36
C TYR A 46 8.14 -28.40 -13.92
N LEU A 47 7.94 -29.29 -12.96
CA LEU A 47 7.87 -28.90 -11.55
C LEU A 47 9.20 -28.29 -11.07
N LEU A 48 10.32 -28.89 -11.48
CA LEU A 48 11.66 -28.37 -11.16
C LEU A 48 11.87 -26.98 -11.74
N ILE A 49 11.55 -26.78 -13.02
CA ILE A 49 11.60 -25.47 -13.69
C ILE A 49 10.72 -24.46 -12.95
N PHE A 50 9.48 -24.85 -12.59
CA PHE A 50 8.57 -23.99 -11.85
C PHE A 50 9.15 -23.57 -10.50
N ILE A 51 9.71 -24.49 -9.72
CA ILE A 51 10.31 -24.20 -8.42
C ILE A 51 11.51 -23.26 -8.58
N ILE A 52 12.42 -23.52 -9.51
CA ILE A 52 13.59 -22.67 -9.76
C ILE A 52 13.15 -21.28 -10.20
N HIS A 53 12.23 -21.21 -11.16
CA HIS A 53 11.69 -19.95 -11.65
C HIS A 53 11.02 -19.15 -10.53
N ASN A 54 10.16 -19.79 -9.73
CA ASN A 54 9.35 -19.13 -8.71
C ASN A 54 10.17 -18.67 -7.49
N SER A 55 11.19 -19.45 -7.09
CA SER A 55 11.99 -19.19 -5.88
C SER A 55 13.25 -18.37 -6.14
N LEU A 56 13.86 -18.50 -7.32
CA LEU A 56 15.17 -17.91 -7.61
C LEU A 56 15.14 -16.86 -8.72
N ILE A 57 14.61 -17.22 -9.92
CA ILE A 57 14.74 -16.40 -11.12
C ILE A 57 13.83 -15.17 -11.05
N ALA A 58 12.53 -15.36 -10.89
CA ALA A 58 11.56 -14.28 -10.88
C ALA A 58 11.78 -13.28 -9.73
N PRO A 59 11.98 -13.69 -8.46
CA PRO A 59 12.17 -12.74 -7.37
C PRO A 59 13.45 -11.91 -7.48
N ARG A 60 14.57 -12.55 -7.92
CA ARG A 60 15.87 -11.88 -7.93
C ARG A 60 16.09 -11.00 -9.15
N LEU A 61 15.76 -11.50 -10.34
CA LEU A 61 16.08 -10.80 -11.58
C LEU A 61 15.00 -9.82 -12.00
N LEU A 62 13.73 -10.19 -11.83
CA LEU A 62 12.63 -9.41 -12.30
C LEU A 62 12.10 -8.46 -11.21
N LEU A 63 11.71 -9.00 -10.05
CA LEU A 63 11.00 -8.23 -9.02
C LEU A 63 11.92 -7.28 -8.23
N ARG A 64 13.17 -7.69 -7.93
CA ARG A 64 14.11 -6.85 -7.17
C ARG A 64 15.00 -5.97 -8.04
N LYS A 65 15.55 -6.52 -9.13
CA LYS A 65 16.61 -5.86 -9.91
C LYS A 65 16.12 -5.26 -11.22
N HIS A 66 14.87 -5.51 -11.63
CA HIS A 66 14.29 -5.07 -12.91
C HIS A 66 15.19 -5.37 -14.13
N ARG A 67 15.95 -6.48 -14.11
CA ARG A 67 16.84 -6.90 -15.17
C ARG A 67 16.12 -7.82 -16.15
N TYR A 68 15.24 -7.27 -16.95
CA TYR A 68 14.34 -8.02 -17.85
C TYR A 68 15.10 -8.90 -18.86
N VAL A 69 16.16 -8.37 -19.47
CA VAL A 69 16.96 -9.13 -20.45
C VAL A 69 17.63 -10.33 -19.78
N TRP A 70 18.28 -10.12 -18.62
CA TRP A 70 18.90 -11.21 -17.87
C TRP A 70 17.89 -12.23 -17.36
N TYR A 71 16.69 -11.80 -17.02
CA TYR A 71 15.59 -12.70 -16.67
C TYR A 71 15.26 -13.62 -17.83
N LEU A 72 15.06 -13.10 -19.05
CA LEU A 72 14.76 -13.91 -20.24
C LEU A 72 15.90 -14.88 -20.56
N VAL A 73 17.16 -14.42 -20.54
CA VAL A 73 18.33 -15.25 -20.83
C VAL A 73 18.47 -16.39 -19.81
N VAL A 74 18.40 -16.10 -18.53
CA VAL A 74 18.54 -17.12 -17.48
C VAL A 74 17.37 -18.11 -17.50
N ASN A 75 16.15 -17.63 -17.76
CA ASN A 75 14.98 -18.50 -17.89
C ASN A 75 15.12 -19.46 -19.08
N LEU A 76 15.54 -18.95 -20.26
CA LEU A 76 15.81 -19.74 -21.44
C LEU A 76 16.90 -20.80 -21.17
N LEU A 77 18.02 -20.40 -20.60
CA LEU A 77 19.12 -21.30 -20.26
C LEU A 77 18.69 -22.40 -19.29
N THR A 78 17.88 -22.05 -18.27
CA THR A 78 17.40 -23.02 -17.30
C THR A 78 16.48 -24.05 -17.93
N ILE A 79 15.51 -23.62 -18.76
CA ILE A 79 14.59 -24.51 -19.46
C ILE A 79 15.35 -25.43 -20.41
N THR A 80 16.22 -24.85 -21.23
CA THR A 80 17.02 -25.61 -22.20
C THR A 80 17.94 -26.62 -21.50
N ALA A 81 18.61 -26.24 -20.42
CA ALA A 81 19.48 -27.13 -19.65
C ALA A 81 18.73 -28.32 -19.07
N VAL A 82 17.56 -28.06 -18.41
CA VAL A 82 16.76 -29.15 -17.83
C VAL A 82 16.30 -30.13 -18.88
N PHE A 83 15.70 -29.66 -19.98
CA PHE A 83 15.22 -30.59 -21.02
C PHE A 83 16.35 -31.25 -21.85
N SER A 84 17.52 -30.61 -22.00
CA SER A 84 18.69 -31.28 -22.55
C SER A 84 19.20 -32.43 -21.68
N LEU A 85 19.20 -32.23 -20.34
CA LEU A 85 19.56 -33.30 -19.41
C LEU A 85 18.54 -34.45 -19.44
N VAL A 86 17.26 -34.16 -19.57
CA VAL A 86 16.20 -35.17 -19.71
C VAL A 86 16.41 -35.94 -21.02
N ALA A 87 16.66 -35.29 -22.16
CA ALA A 87 16.88 -35.93 -23.43
C ALA A 87 18.16 -36.80 -23.43
N ILE A 88 19.22 -36.38 -22.74
CA ILE A 88 20.43 -37.19 -22.55
C ILE A 88 20.09 -38.41 -21.70
N TYR A 89 19.36 -38.24 -20.61
CA TYR A 89 18.94 -39.36 -19.77
C TYR A 89 18.10 -40.38 -20.53
N GLU A 90 17.10 -39.96 -21.27
CA GLU A 90 16.22 -40.82 -22.10
C GLU A 90 17.04 -41.61 -23.16
N LYS A 91 18.06 -41.00 -23.76
CA LYS A 91 18.92 -41.65 -24.72
C LYS A 91 19.77 -42.80 -24.15
N TYR A 92 20.15 -42.71 -22.87
CA TYR A 92 21.02 -43.69 -22.21
C TYR A 92 20.29 -44.54 -21.18
N ALA A 93 18.98 -44.27 -20.94
CA ALA A 93 18.18 -45.04 -19.98
C ALA A 93 18.01 -46.49 -20.52
N PRO A 94 18.16 -47.50 -19.63
CA PRO A 94 18.02 -48.91 -20.03
C PRO A 94 16.55 -49.34 -20.20
N TYR A 95 15.61 -48.44 -20.09
CA TYR A 95 14.19 -48.74 -20.21
C TYR A 95 13.76 -48.58 -21.68
N ASP A 96 13.23 -49.66 -22.28
CA ASP A 96 12.40 -49.60 -23.48
C ASP A 96 11.14 -48.84 -23.15
N THR A 97 11.19 -47.53 -23.25
CA THR A 97 10.01 -46.69 -23.27
C THR A 97 9.41 -46.84 -24.68
N GLU A 98 8.75 -47.98 -24.95
CA GLU A 98 7.87 -48.04 -26.10
C GLU A 98 6.89 -46.85 -25.98
N PRO A 99 6.78 -45.99 -26.99
CA PRO A 99 5.90 -44.88 -26.95
C PRO A 99 4.50 -45.40 -26.66
N TYR A 100 3.83 -44.85 -25.64
CA TYR A 100 2.46 -45.20 -25.27
C TYR A 100 1.55 -44.78 -26.44
N ILE A 101 1.38 -45.67 -27.42
CA ILE A 101 0.59 -45.43 -28.61
C ILE A 101 -0.84 -45.84 -28.29
N LEU A 102 -1.64 -44.92 -27.80
CA LEU A 102 -3.09 -45.07 -27.69
C LEU A 102 -3.67 -45.01 -29.12
N ASN A 103 -4.10 -46.15 -29.68
CA ASN A 103 -4.72 -46.23 -31.00
C ASN A 103 -3.92 -45.56 -32.14
N GLY A 104 -2.60 -45.73 -32.19
CA GLY A 104 -1.74 -45.18 -33.23
C GLY A 104 -1.49 -43.65 -33.16
N LYS A 105 -1.90 -43.00 -32.09
CA LYS A 105 -1.65 -41.57 -31.85
C LYS A 105 -0.56 -41.39 -30.79
N ALA A 106 0.43 -40.55 -31.11
CA ALA A 106 1.50 -40.19 -30.16
C ALA A 106 0.90 -39.66 -28.84
N SER A 107 1.39 -40.19 -27.73
CA SER A 107 1.00 -39.68 -26.41
C SER A 107 1.52 -38.25 -26.26
N PHE A 108 0.75 -37.39 -25.56
CA PHE A 108 1.18 -36.04 -25.19
C PHE A 108 2.51 -36.04 -24.42
N THR A 109 2.88 -37.15 -23.79
CA THR A 109 4.13 -37.32 -23.05
C THR A 109 5.36 -37.57 -23.92
N ASP A 110 5.19 -37.89 -25.23
CA ASP A 110 6.30 -38.18 -26.18
C ASP A 110 6.60 -37.00 -27.11
N LEU A 111 6.39 -35.81 -26.59
CA LEU A 111 6.66 -34.56 -27.31
C LEU A 111 8.17 -34.42 -27.60
N ALA A 112 8.49 -34.01 -28.82
CA ALA A 112 9.85 -33.67 -29.19
C ALA A 112 10.39 -32.55 -28.28
N ILE A 113 11.71 -32.50 -28.08
CA ILE A 113 12.38 -31.58 -27.14
C ILE A 113 11.96 -30.11 -27.34
N TYR A 114 11.74 -29.68 -28.58
CA TYR A 114 11.32 -28.30 -28.86
C TYR A 114 9.91 -27.98 -28.29
N TRP A 115 9.00 -28.95 -28.25
CA TRP A 115 7.69 -28.78 -27.63
C TRP A 115 7.80 -28.68 -26.11
N ASN A 116 8.68 -29.47 -25.51
CA ASN A 116 8.91 -29.40 -24.05
C ASN A 116 9.50 -28.04 -23.65
N ILE A 117 10.43 -27.51 -24.45
CA ILE A 117 10.97 -26.16 -24.25
C ILE A 117 9.86 -25.11 -24.38
N LEU A 118 9.00 -25.22 -25.43
CA LEU A 118 7.89 -24.30 -25.63
C LEU A 118 6.91 -24.31 -24.47
N LEU A 119 6.52 -25.49 -23.98
CA LEU A 119 5.64 -25.66 -22.81
C LEU A 119 6.28 -25.10 -21.55
N GLY A 120 7.58 -25.31 -21.35
CA GLY A 120 8.32 -24.71 -20.24
C GLY A 120 8.29 -23.18 -20.26
N PHE A 121 8.42 -22.58 -21.45
CA PHE A 121 8.25 -21.14 -21.63
C PHE A 121 6.83 -20.68 -21.34
N PHE A 122 5.85 -21.36 -21.87
CA PHE A 122 4.45 -21.05 -21.66
C PHE A 122 4.09 -21.10 -20.16
N MET A 123 4.54 -22.13 -19.46
CA MET A 123 4.33 -22.32 -18.03
C MET A 123 5.01 -21.21 -17.19
N THR A 124 6.26 -20.87 -17.51
CA THR A 124 6.96 -19.78 -16.79
C THR A 124 6.35 -18.41 -17.11
N GLY A 125 5.85 -18.20 -18.32
CA GLY A 125 5.10 -17.01 -18.72
C GLY A 125 3.78 -16.86 -17.97
N LEU A 126 3.01 -17.94 -17.87
CA LEU A 126 1.77 -17.99 -17.07
C LEU A 126 2.04 -17.70 -15.60
N ASN A 127 3.04 -18.37 -15.01
CA ASN A 127 3.45 -18.12 -13.63
C ASN A 127 3.84 -16.65 -13.41
N MET A 128 4.52 -16.05 -14.38
CA MET A 128 4.88 -14.65 -14.36
C MET A 128 3.65 -13.73 -14.41
N GLY A 129 2.70 -14.02 -15.29
CA GLY A 129 1.43 -13.29 -15.39
C GLY A 129 0.66 -13.31 -14.06
N ILE A 130 0.55 -14.47 -13.44
CA ILE A 130 -0.09 -14.63 -12.12
C ILE A 130 0.64 -13.78 -11.06
N LYS A 131 1.98 -13.84 -11.01
CA LYS A 131 2.77 -13.04 -10.06
C LYS A 131 2.59 -11.54 -10.24
N LEU A 132 2.60 -11.06 -11.48
CA LEU A 132 2.39 -9.65 -11.79
C LEU A 132 0.98 -9.20 -11.40
N LEU A 133 -0.04 -10.03 -11.67
CA LEU A 133 -1.41 -9.74 -11.28
C LEU A 133 -1.54 -9.59 -9.75
N TYR A 134 -1.06 -10.57 -8.98
CA TYR A 134 -1.10 -10.49 -7.52
C TYR A 134 -0.26 -9.33 -6.95
N ARG A 135 0.81 -8.96 -7.62
CA ARG A 135 1.60 -7.78 -7.26
C ARG A 135 0.80 -6.50 -7.51
N SER A 136 0.21 -6.36 -8.71
CA SER A 136 -0.61 -5.19 -9.07
C SER A 136 -1.77 -4.99 -8.09
N LEU A 137 -2.49 -6.07 -7.76
CA LEU A 137 -3.58 -6.00 -6.77
C LEU A 137 -3.09 -5.56 -5.37
N ARG A 138 -1.92 -6.01 -4.95
CA ARG A 138 -1.32 -5.58 -3.68
C ARG A 138 -0.88 -4.12 -3.71
N ASP A 139 -0.24 -3.71 -4.79
CA ASP A 139 0.23 -2.32 -4.94
C ASP A 139 -0.97 -1.36 -4.95
N GLU A 140 -2.07 -1.73 -5.60
CA GLU A 140 -3.34 -0.98 -5.58
C GLU A 140 -3.92 -0.85 -4.16
N GLN A 141 -4.01 -1.96 -3.41
CA GLN A 141 -4.46 -1.94 -2.02
C GLN A 141 -3.58 -1.07 -1.12
N GLN A 142 -2.26 -1.12 -1.30
CA GLN A 142 -1.33 -0.29 -0.54
C GLN A 142 -1.49 1.20 -0.87
N MET A 143 -1.68 1.53 -2.15
CA MET A 143 -1.94 2.91 -2.57
C MET A 143 -3.25 3.45 -2.01
N GLU A 144 -4.29 2.65 -1.96
CA GLU A 144 -5.58 3.02 -1.38
C GLU A 144 -5.45 3.27 0.15
N GLU A 145 -4.74 2.40 0.85
CA GLU A 145 -4.49 2.56 2.30
C GLU A 145 -3.65 3.81 2.60
N LEU A 146 -2.59 4.06 1.81
CA LEU A 146 -1.79 5.29 1.93
C LEU A 146 -2.62 6.54 1.67
N LYS A 147 -3.49 6.52 0.67
CA LYS A 147 -4.42 7.63 0.38
C LYS A 147 -5.36 7.87 1.55
N ARG A 148 -5.91 6.80 2.13
CA ARG A 148 -6.77 6.90 3.31
C ARG A 148 -6.04 7.49 4.52
N GLN A 149 -4.79 7.06 4.77
CA GLN A 149 -3.96 7.61 5.85
C GLN A 149 -3.63 9.09 5.63
N ASN A 150 -3.32 9.50 4.41
CA ASN A 150 -3.07 10.90 4.09
C ASN A 150 -4.31 11.77 4.31
N LEU A 151 -5.49 11.32 3.87
CA LEU A 151 -6.74 12.03 4.11
C LEU A 151 -7.06 12.13 5.61
N GLN A 152 -6.81 11.06 6.38
CA GLN A 152 -6.99 11.08 7.83
C GLN A 152 -6.02 12.07 8.50
N ALA A 153 -4.76 12.07 8.11
CA ALA A 153 -3.76 13.01 8.62
C ALA A 153 -4.12 14.47 8.29
N GLU A 154 -4.62 14.72 7.08
CA GLU A 154 -5.10 16.04 6.67
C GLU A 154 -6.33 16.48 7.50
N MET A 155 -7.28 15.59 7.72
CA MET A 155 -8.43 15.86 8.59
C MET A 155 -8.02 16.12 10.04
N ASP A 156 -7.07 15.36 10.57
CA ASP A 156 -6.57 15.57 11.93
C ASP A 156 -5.78 16.88 12.01
N TYR A 157 -4.96 17.21 11.01
CA TYR A 157 -4.30 18.52 10.92
C TYR A 157 -5.31 19.68 10.93
N LEU A 158 -6.39 19.58 10.13
CA LEU A 158 -7.47 20.57 10.12
C LEU A 158 -8.18 20.67 11.48
N ARG A 159 -8.38 19.56 12.18
CA ARG A 159 -8.96 19.55 13.54
C ARG A 159 -8.02 20.20 14.56
N TYR A 160 -6.71 19.98 14.46
CA TYR A 160 -5.73 20.60 15.37
C TYR A 160 -5.58 22.10 15.17
N GLN A 161 -5.93 22.66 14.02
CA GLN A 161 -5.99 24.10 13.81
C GLN A 161 -7.05 24.78 14.69
N ILE A 162 -8.05 24.04 15.14
CA ILE A 162 -9.02 24.48 16.15
C ILE A 162 -8.54 23.90 17.49
N ASN A 163 -7.97 24.72 18.37
CA ASN A 163 -7.64 24.28 19.73
C ASN A 163 -8.94 24.07 20.54
N PRO A 164 -9.52 22.83 20.59
CA PRO A 164 -10.83 22.63 21.20
C PRO A 164 -10.83 22.98 22.71
N HIS A 165 -9.69 22.74 23.35
CA HIS A 165 -9.52 23.02 24.77
C HIS A 165 -9.57 24.54 25.08
N PHE A 166 -8.97 25.35 24.18
CA PHE A 166 -9.10 26.81 24.32
C PHE A 166 -10.57 27.25 24.21
N PHE A 167 -11.29 26.80 23.22
CA PHE A 167 -12.69 27.17 23.00
C PHE A 167 -13.59 26.72 24.16
N MET A 168 -13.41 25.48 24.63
CA MET A 168 -14.18 24.96 25.78
C MET A 168 -13.91 25.75 27.06
N ASN A 169 -12.64 26.06 27.34
CA ASN A 169 -12.29 26.87 28.53
C ASN A 169 -12.82 28.31 28.43
N THR A 170 -12.75 28.92 27.25
CA THR A 170 -13.28 30.25 27.02
C THR A 170 -14.80 30.29 27.22
N LEU A 171 -15.53 29.29 26.70
CA LEU A 171 -16.97 29.16 26.91
C LEU A 171 -17.32 29.00 28.40
N ASN A 172 -16.57 28.19 29.15
CA ASN A 172 -16.76 28.01 30.58
C ASN A 172 -16.51 29.32 31.34
N ASN A 173 -15.49 30.09 30.97
CA ASN A 173 -15.20 31.39 31.57
C ASN A 173 -16.30 32.42 31.26
N ILE A 174 -16.79 32.46 30.01
CA ILE A 174 -17.90 33.30 29.61
C ILE A 174 -19.18 32.94 30.41
N HIS A 175 -19.46 31.66 30.59
CA HIS A 175 -20.59 31.19 31.38
C HIS A 175 -20.50 31.69 32.84
N ALA A 176 -19.33 31.56 33.47
CA ALA A 176 -19.12 32.09 34.83
C ALA A 176 -19.25 33.63 34.89
N LEU A 177 -18.89 34.32 33.81
CA LEU A 177 -18.97 35.77 33.75
C LEU A 177 -20.39 36.30 33.62
N ILE A 178 -21.36 35.51 33.14
CA ILE A 178 -22.75 35.91 32.94
C ILE A 178 -23.37 36.41 34.25
N ASP A 179 -23.06 35.77 35.38
CA ASP A 179 -23.60 36.12 36.70
C ASP A 179 -22.86 37.29 37.38
N ILE A 180 -21.67 37.66 36.87
CA ILE A 180 -20.80 38.69 37.44
C ILE A 180 -20.92 40.01 36.65
N ASP A 181 -20.75 39.92 35.30
CA ASP A 181 -20.82 41.06 34.39
C ASP A 181 -21.39 40.59 33.02
N THR A 182 -22.71 40.71 32.89
CA THR A 182 -23.46 40.26 31.73
C THR A 182 -23.03 41.02 30.46
N GLU A 183 -22.68 42.30 30.52
CA GLU A 183 -22.27 43.07 29.35
C GLU A 183 -20.88 42.65 28.86
N TYR A 184 -19.97 42.38 29.79
CA TYR A 184 -18.66 41.84 29.43
C TYR A 184 -18.77 40.42 28.88
N ALA A 185 -19.63 39.56 29.43
CA ALA A 185 -19.90 38.24 28.89
C ALA A 185 -20.44 38.31 27.45
N LYS A 186 -21.36 39.22 27.11
CA LYS A 186 -21.86 39.44 25.76
C LYS A 186 -20.74 39.85 24.80
N SER A 187 -19.90 40.77 25.23
CA SER A 187 -18.72 41.20 24.45
C SER A 187 -17.77 40.04 24.16
N ALA A 188 -17.48 39.21 25.17
CA ALA A 188 -16.64 38.02 25.03
C ALA A 188 -17.18 36.97 24.02
N VAL A 189 -18.51 36.77 23.97
CA VAL A 189 -19.15 35.93 22.95
C VAL A 189 -18.92 36.46 21.54
N ILE A 190 -18.97 37.80 21.37
CA ILE A 190 -18.71 38.43 20.08
C ILE A 190 -17.26 38.19 19.64
N GLU A 191 -16.29 38.40 20.55
CA GLU A 191 -14.87 38.17 20.24
C GLU A 191 -14.59 36.68 19.92
N LEU A 192 -15.17 35.76 20.69
CA LEU A 192 -15.08 34.33 20.43
C LEU A 192 -15.65 33.97 19.04
N SER A 193 -16.77 34.56 18.65
CA SER A 193 -17.39 34.37 17.34
C SER A 193 -16.51 34.89 16.20
N LYS A 194 -15.83 36.04 16.39
CA LYS A 194 -14.86 36.55 15.42
C LYS A 194 -13.66 35.60 15.23
N MET A 195 -13.13 35.11 16.34
CA MET A 195 -12.03 34.13 16.30
C MET A 195 -12.43 32.82 15.61
N MET A 196 -13.60 32.27 15.95
CA MET A 196 -14.11 31.08 15.26
C MET A 196 -14.25 31.29 13.75
N ARG A 197 -14.76 32.44 13.35
CA ARG A 197 -14.88 32.80 11.93
C ARG A 197 -13.52 32.80 11.22
N TYR A 198 -12.53 33.42 11.85
CA TYR A 198 -11.17 33.44 11.30
C TYR A 198 -10.63 32.02 11.14
N VAL A 199 -10.70 31.16 12.16
CA VAL A 199 -10.19 29.79 12.13
C VAL A 199 -10.93 28.93 11.11
N LEU A 200 -12.26 29.07 10.98
CA LEU A 200 -13.05 28.22 10.09
C LEU A 200 -12.98 28.63 8.60
N TYR A 201 -12.84 29.93 8.32
CA TYR A 201 -12.99 30.43 6.96
C TYR A 201 -11.76 31.13 6.38
N GLU A 202 -10.87 31.69 7.22
CA GLU A 202 -9.75 32.47 6.75
C GLU A 202 -8.40 31.73 6.88
N SER A 203 -8.27 30.83 7.84
CA SER A 203 -7.03 30.05 8.07
C SER A 203 -6.76 28.97 7.01
N GLY A 204 -7.73 28.65 6.14
CA GLY A 204 -7.57 27.70 5.03
C GLY A 204 -6.83 28.26 3.80
N SER A 205 -6.49 29.54 3.79
CA SER A 205 -5.74 30.18 2.72
C SER A 205 -4.24 29.95 2.87
N GLU A 206 -3.49 29.89 1.76
CA GLU A 206 -2.03 29.74 1.79
C GLU A 206 -1.35 30.94 2.50
N THR A 207 -1.90 32.13 2.33
CA THR A 207 -1.42 33.36 2.98
C THR A 207 -2.57 34.27 3.38
N ILE A 208 -2.35 35.08 4.42
CA ILE A 208 -3.29 36.11 4.89
C ILE A 208 -2.54 37.43 5.14
N SER A 209 -3.24 38.57 5.15
CA SER A 209 -2.60 39.84 5.47
C SER A 209 -2.17 39.86 6.94
N LEU A 210 -0.96 40.36 7.20
CA LEU A 210 -0.44 40.54 8.56
C LEU A 210 -1.42 41.28 9.49
N LYS A 211 -2.14 42.28 8.96
CA LYS A 211 -3.15 43.01 9.72
C LYS A 211 -4.27 42.13 10.25
N LYS A 212 -4.74 41.16 9.45
CA LYS A 212 -5.79 40.22 9.88
C LYS A 212 -5.29 39.23 10.94
N ASP A 213 -4.04 38.77 10.82
CA ASP A 213 -3.45 37.87 11.82
C ASP A 213 -3.25 38.60 13.16
N ILE A 214 -2.83 39.87 13.13
CA ILE A 214 -2.74 40.71 14.33
C ILE A 214 -4.13 40.93 14.96
N GLN A 215 -5.16 41.21 14.14
CA GLN A 215 -6.54 41.36 14.68
C GLN A 215 -7.00 40.06 15.34
N PHE A 216 -6.64 38.90 14.82
CA PHE A 216 -6.92 37.62 15.46
C PHE A 216 -6.22 37.50 16.82
N ILE A 217 -4.95 37.94 16.90
CA ILE A 217 -4.19 37.95 18.15
C ILE A 217 -4.82 38.94 19.21
N GLU A 218 -5.26 40.10 18.76
CA GLU A 218 -5.97 41.05 19.64
C GLU A 218 -7.21 40.39 20.28
N ASN A 219 -8.04 39.76 19.44
CA ASN A 219 -9.25 39.06 19.91
C ASN A 219 -8.89 37.91 20.86
N TYR A 220 -7.80 37.17 20.57
CA TYR A 220 -7.30 36.09 21.44
C TYR A 220 -6.88 36.63 22.81
N ILE A 221 -6.10 37.71 22.84
CA ILE A 221 -5.65 38.36 24.09
C ILE A 221 -6.83 38.88 24.92
N GLU A 222 -7.82 39.49 24.27
CA GLU A 222 -9.02 39.95 25.00
C GLU A 222 -9.78 38.80 25.68
N LEU A 223 -9.87 37.63 25.00
CA LEU A 223 -10.44 36.43 25.61
C LEU A 223 -9.56 35.84 26.72
N MET A 224 -8.24 35.94 26.59
CA MET A 224 -7.32 35.51 27.65
C MET A 224 -7.37 36.40 28.89
N ARG A 225 -7.66 37.71 28.75
CA ARG A 225 -7.89 38.61 29.88
C ARG A 225 -9.02 38.16 30.77
N ILE A 226 -10.02 37.48 30.25
CA ILE A 226 -11.13 36.90 31.06
C ILE A 226 -10.63 35.79 31.99
N ARG A 227 -9.56 35.12 31.61
CA ARG A 227 -9.00 33.98 32.35
C ARG A 227 -8.07 34.39 33.48
N TYR A 228 -7.37 35.51 33.29
CA TYR A 228 -6.38 35.99 34.26
C TYR A 228 -6.95 37.18 35.05
N ASP A 229 -6.59 37.25 36.32
CA ASP A 229 -6.97 38.37 37.18
C ASP A 229 -6.10 39.60 36.90
N SER A 230 -6.39 40.72 37.57
CA SER A 230 -5.68 41.97 37.43
C SER A 230 -4.22 41.95 37.93
N SER A 231 -3.74 40.83 38.46
CA SER A 231 -2.35 40.65 38.89
C SER A 231 -1.37 40.47 37.71
N ILE A 232 -1.90 40.09 36.54
CA ILE A 232 -1.08 39.88 35.33
C ILE A 232 -1.32 41.04 34.37
N ASP A 233 -0.26 41.80 34.09
CA ASP A 233 -0.29 42.86 33.10
C ASP A 233 -0.05 42.28 31.70
N ILE A 234 -1.10 42.28 30.88
CA ILE A 234 -1.05 41.78 29.50
C ILE A 234 -0.98 42.98 28.55
N CYS A 235 0.18 43.24 27.97
CA CYS A 235 0.44 44.29 27.00
C CYS A 235 0.74 43.70 25.60
N LEU A 236 0.09 44.25 24.58
CA LEU A 236 0.37 43.95 23.18
C LEU A 236 0.83 45.24 22.51
N ASP A 237 2.09 45.28 22.10
CA ASP A 237 2.68 46.44 21.41
C ASP A 237 3.10 46.03 19.97
N TYR A 238 2.66 46.83 19.01
CA TYR A 238 3.02 46.67 17.62
C TYR A 238 2.95 48.02 16.87
N PRO A 239 3.68 48.19 15.72
CA PRO A 239 3.70 49.45 14.99
C PRO A 239 2.30 49.92 14.56
N ALA A 240 1.94 51.17 14.80
CA ALA A 240 0.66 51.76 14.44
C ALA A 240 0.34 51.66 12.94
N THR A 241 1.35 51.55 12.10
CA THR A 241 1.22 51.42 10.66
C THR A 241 1.71 50.07 10.18
N ILE A 242 0.77 49.16 9.91
CA ILE A 242 1.07 47.84 9.32
C ILE A 242 0.97 47.96 7.79
N PRO A 243 2.01 47.60 7.03
CA PRO A 243 1.95 47.65 5.58
C PRO A 243 0.89 46.70 5.04
N ASN A 244 -0.05 47.22 4.21
CA ASN A 244 -1.17 46.44 3.66
C ASN A 244 -0.76 45.27 2.75
N LYS A 245 0.53 45.24 2.31
CA LYS A 245 1.02 44.26 1.35
C LYS A 245 1.77 43.07 1.99
N VAL A 246 1.93 43.07 3.31
CA VAL A 246 2.63 41.97 3.98
C VAL A 246 1.65 40.81 4.17
N ALA A 247 1.95 39.69 3.54
CA ALA A 247 1.21 38.45 3.68
C ALA A 247 2.06 37.40 4.42
N ILE A 248 1.45 36.69 5.34
CA ILE A 248 2.08 35.63 6.12
C ILE A 248 1.20 34.36 6.12
N PRO A 249 1.72 33.18 6.40
CA PRO A 249 0.88 32.02 6.70
C PRO A 249 -0.08 32.31 7.84
N PRO A 250 -1.37 31.93 7.74
CA PRO A 250 -2.34 32.13 8.80
C PRO A 250 -1.92 31.41 10.08
N LEU A 251 -2.31 31.97 11.24
CA LEU A 251 -2.01 31.40 12.57
C LEU A 251 -0.50 31.27 12.88
N LEU A 252 0.39 31.95 12.15
CA LEU A 252 1.82 31.89 12.38
C LEU A 252 2.19 32.51 13.73
N LEU A 253 1.63 33.67 14.04
CA LEU A 253 2.00 34.44 15.22
C LEU A 253 1.38 33.90 16.52
N ILE A 254 0.20 33.25 16.44
CA ILE A 254 -0.51 32.77 17.62
C ILE A 254 0.30 31.74 18.41
N VAL A 255 1.15 30.96 17.75
CA VAL A 255 1.99 29.95 18.41
C VAL A 255 2.93 30.60 19.44
N PHE A 256 3.48 31.78 19.14
CA PHE A 256 4.33 32.52 20.07
C PHE A 256 3.52 33.12 21.22
N VAL A 257 2.33 33.61 20.94
CA VAL A 257 1.43 34.19 21.93
C VAL A 257 0.91 33.12 22.90
N GLU A 258 0.47 31.96 22.38
CA GLU A 258 0.09 30.81 23.21
C GLU A 258 1.24 30.33 24.10
N ASN A 259 2.45 30.27 23.59
CA ASN A 259 3.62 29.90 24.36
C ASN A 259 3.93 30.92 25.47
N ALA A 260 3.75 32.22 25.20
CA ALA A 260 3.91 33.26 26.21
C ALA A 260 2.91 33.09 27.36
N PHE A 261 1.64 32.82 27.08
CA PHE A 261 0.64 32.52 28.12
C PHE A 261 0.84 31.19 28.85
N LYS A 262 1.46 30.22 28.20
CA LYS A 262 1.69 28.90 28.82
C LYS A 262 2.90 28.86 29.74
N HIS A 263 3.93 29.66 29.44
CA HIS A 263 5.25 29.58 30.08
C HIS A 263 5.72 30.92 30.68
N GLY A 264 5.06 32.01 30.38
CA GLY A 264 5.40 33.35 30.87
C GLY A 264 4.59 33.84 32.05
N VAL A 265 3.58 33.06 32.48
CA VAL A 265 2.66 33.39 33.57
C VAL A 265 2.78 32.37 34.68
#